data_65b22367ae90bd1c5f01d2212a942c60
#
_entry.id   65b22367ae90bd1c5f01d2212a942c60
#
_cell.length_a   1.000
_cell.length_b   1.000
_cell.length_c   1.000
_cell.angle_alpha   90.00
_cell.angle_beta   90.00
_cell.angle_gamma   90.00
#
_symmetry.space_group_name_H-M   'P 1'
#
loop_
_entity.id
_entity.type
_entity.pdbx_description
1 polymer ?
#
loop_
_entity_poly.entity_id
_entity_poly.type
_entity_poly.pdbx_seq_one_letter_code
_entity_poly.pdbx_strand_id
1 'polypeptide(L)'
;AISLIVASALGEMGAPTFRTRIYTAKDPKTARKGFIFAAIMTLLFSLVPSIIGMSAYTMASANEVLAVLENPDFAFAYMATNVLAPALGLLLMVSGLSATLSSGDSDAIAGATILMEDIYPLFNHGKRIPENKMKNASRIAVVITLFASFLVSLKADGVMAFINNVLGAMMPGMVLTLIIGRLWTKRVTAAAGMCSMVGGTLFGLCYLLIPSLADLLDRNFSGPAIPCAVLTSVICVVVTLC
;
A
#
# COMPACT_ATOMS: atom_id res chain seq x y z
N ALA A 1 -14.71 5.78 -7.25
CA ALA A 1 -13.70 6.86 -7.22
C ALA A 1 -13.36 7.30 -5.79
N ILE A 2 -14.34 7.70 -4.95
CA ILE A 2 -14.08 8.21 -3.59
C ILE A 2 -13.39 7.15 -2.71
N SER A 3 -13.85 5.90 -2.73
CA SER A 3 -13.23 4.81 -1.97
C SER A 3 -11.76 4.60 -2.34
N LEU A 4 -11.41 4.68 -3.62
CA LEU A 4 -10.03 4.56 -4.09
C LEU A 4 -9.15 5.72 -3.59
N ILE A 5 -9.66 6.94 -3.61
CA ILE A 5 -8.94 8.12 -3.07
C ILE A 5 -8.69 7.94 -1.56
N VAL A 6 -9.71 7.52 -0.83
CA VAL A 6 -9.60 7.27 0.62
C VAL A 6 -8.63 6.13 0.91
N ALA A 7 -8.72 5.01 0.17
CA ALA A 7 -7.81 3.87 0.30
C ALA A 7 -6.36 4.28 0.07
N SER A 8 -6.09 4.98 -1.03
CA SER A 8 -4.74 5.44 -1.37
C SER A 8 -4.20 6.44 -0.34
N ALA A 9 -4.98 7.44 0.05
CA ALA A 9 -4.55 8.45 1.02
C ALA A 9 -4.24 7.85 2.40
N LEU A 10 -5.10 6.96 2.91
CA LEU A 10 -4.90 6.29 4.19
C LEU A 10 -3.79 5.22 4.09
N GLY A 11 -3.73 4.48 3.00
CA GLY A 11 -2.72 3.45 2.76
C GLY A 11 -1.32 4.02 2.77
N GLU A 12 -1.08 5.09 2.04
CA GLU A 12 0.21 5.78 1.98
C GLU A 12 0.65 6.31 3.35
N MET A 13 -0.27 6.88 4.14
CA MET A 13 0.04 7.32 5.51
C MET A 13 0.42 6.17 6.43
N GLY A 14 -0.12 4.97 6.19
CA GLY A 14 0.16 3.75 6.95
C GLY A 14 1.46 3.06 6.54
N ALA A 15 1.94 3.27 5.32
CA ALA A 15 3.07 2.54 4.76
C ALA A 15 4.38 2.77 5.52
N PRO A 16 5.12 1.71 5.90
CA PRO A 16 6.36 1.83 6.66
C PRO A 16 7.43 2.63 5.94
N THR A 17 7.51 2.53 4.62
CA THR A 17 8.47 3.23 3.76
C THR A 17 8.34 4.75 3.83
N PHE A 18 7.13 5.29 3.98
CA PHE A 18 6.94 6.73 4.21
C PHE A 18 7.34 7.16 5.61
N ARG A 19 7.09 6.33 6.62
CA ARG A 19 7.47 6.61 8.01
C ARG A 19 8.98 6.67 8.18
N THR A 20 9.73 5.76 7.57
CA THR A 20 11.19 5.76 7.64
C THR A 20 11.78 7.07 7.11
N ARG A 21 11.21 7.65 6.05
CA ARG A 21 11.63 8.96 5.53
C ARG A 21 11.39 10.10 6.52
N ILE A 22 10.33 10.03 7.33
CA ILE A 22 10.08 11.02 8.39
C ILE A 22 11.13 10.90 9.48
N TYR A 23 11.48 9.68 9.90
CA TYR A 23 12.45 9.44 10.97
C TYR A 23 13.89 9.79 10.57
N THR A 24 14.23 9.72 9.29
CA THR A 24 15.56 10.09 8.78
C THR A 24 15.74 11.59 8.55
N ALA A 25 14.67 12.38 8.63
CA ALA A 25 14.76 13.82 8.48
C ALA A 25 15.44 14.48 9.67
N LYS A 26 16.27 15.50 9.41
CA LYS A 26 17.02 16.24 10.42
C LYS A 26 16.12 16.90 11.49
N ASP A 27 14.98 17.39 11.07
CA ASP A 27 14.01 18.07 11.93
C ASP A 27 12.59 17.97 11.35
N PRO A 28 11.54 18.17 12.17
CA PRO A 28 10.15 18.08 11.70
C PRO A 28 9.79 19.12 10.62
N LYS A 29 10.46 20.28 10.61
CA LYS A 29 10.21 21.34 9.62
C LYS A 29 10.74 20.91 8.25
N THR A 30 11.92 20.31 8.22
CA THR A 30 12.51 19.73 7.00
C THR A 30 11.67 18.58 6.46
N ALA A 31 11.21 17.67 7.32
CA ALA A 31 10.29 16.62 6.93
C ALA A 31 9.02 17.20 6.28
N ARG A 32 8.36 18.15 6.94
CA ARG A 32 7.14 18.79 6.41
C ARG A 32 7.36 19.45 5.05
N LYS A 33 8.45 20.24 4.90
CA LYS A 33 8.77 20.88 3.61
C LYS A 33 9.02 19.85 2.52
N GLY A 34 9.78 18.79 2.82
CA GLY A 34 10.06 17.70 1.89
C GLY A 34 8.78 17.00 1.42
N PHE A 35 7.86 16.68 2.33
CA PHE A 35 6.58 16.05 1.99
C PHE A 35 5.67 16.97 1.17
N ILE A 36 5.60 18.27 1.48
CA ILE A 36 4.82 19.22 0.69
C ILE A 36 5.39 19.33 -0.73
N PHE A 37 6.71 19.46 -0.86
CA PHE A 37 7.36 19.51 -2.17
C PHE A 37 7.14 18.23 -2.98
N ALA A 38 7.31 17.05 -2.33
CA ALA A 38 7.03 15.77 -2.96
C ALA A 38 5.58 15.66 -3.40
N ALA A 39 4.62 16.09 -2.60
CA ALA A 39 3.20 16.08 -2.95
C ALA A 39 2.90 16.92 -4.21
N ILE A 40 3.48 18.12 -4.31
CA ILE A 40 3.33 18.98 -5.48
C ILE A 40 3.94 18.31 -6.73
N MET A 41 5.15 17.76 -6.60
CA MET A 41 5.81 17.04 -7.70
C MET A 41 5.02 15.82 -8.14
N THR A 42 4.52 15.03 -7.20
CA THR A 42 3.68 13.86 -7.50
C THR A 42 2.38 14.27 -8.19
N LEU A 43 1.73 15.36 -7.76
CA LEU A 43 0.52 15.86 -8.38
C LEU A 43 0.76 16.25 -9.84
N LEU A 44 1.85 16.97 -10.12
CA LEU A 44 2.22 17.32 -11.49
C LEU A 44 2.56 16.10 -12.33
N PHE A 45 3.34 15.17 -11.76
CA PHE A 45 3.73 13.94 -12.45
C PHE A 45 2.55 13.01 -12.72
N SER A 46 1.50 13.01 -11.88
CA SER A 46 0.33 12.13 -12.03
C SER A 46 -0.45 12.34 -13.33
N LEU A 47 -0.28 13.51 -13.99
CA LEU A 47 -0.87 13.77 -15.29
C LEU A 47 -0.27 12.89 -16.40
N VAL A 48 1.02 12.55 -16.29
CA VAL A 48 1.74 11.75 -17.31
C VAL A 48 1.17 10.34 -17.43
N PRO A 49 1.10 9.51 -16.35
CA PRO A 49 0.49 8.18 -16.45
C PRO A 49 -0.98 8.22 -16.87
N SER A 50 -1.73 9.27 -16.46
CA SER A 50 -3.14 9.42 -16.87
C SER A 50 -3.28 9.63 -18.37
N ILE A 51 -2.45 10.47 -18.97
CA ILE A 51 -2.43 10.71 -20.43
C ILE A 51 -2.01 9.42 -21.16
N ILE A 52 -0.98 8.74 -20.69
CA ILE A 52 -0.51 7.47 -21.28
C ILE A 52 -1.62 6.41 -21.23
N GLY A 53 -2.28 6.25 -20.09
CA GLY A 53 -3.37 5.29 -19.93
C GLY A 53 -4.56 5.56 -20.84
N MET A 54 -5.00 6.83 -20.94
CA MET A 54 -6.07 7.22 -21.86
C MET A 54 -5.68 6.99 -23.33
N SER A 55 -4.45 7.32 -23.70
CA SER A 55 -3.95 7.09 -25.06
C SER A 55 -3.87 5.60 -25.37
N ALA A 56 -3.39 4.79 -24.44
CA ALA A 56 -3.33 3.33 -24.60
C ALA A 56 -4.72 2.74 -24.79
N TYR A 57 -5.71 3.17 -24.01
CA TYR A 57 -7.08 2.70 -24.10
C TYR A 57 -7.73 3.08 -25.45
N THR A 58 -7.59 4.33 -25.91
CA THR A 58 -8.14 4.77 -27.18
C THR A 58 -7.51 4.06 -28.38
N MET A 59 -6.20 3.84 -28.35
CA MET A 59 -5.49 3.11 -29.41
C MET A 59 -5.83 1.62 -29.39
N ALA A 60 -5.94 1.02 -28.23
CA ALA A 60 -6.36 -0.38 -28.07
C ALA A 60 -7.80 -0.60 -28.56
N SER A 61 -8.69 0.34 -28.26
CA SER A 61 -10.09 0.30 -28.75
C SER A 61 -10.17 0.41 -30.27
N ALA A 62 -9.36 1.29 -30.88
CA ALA A 62 -9.33 1.49 -32.34
C ALA A 62 -8.75 0.28 -33.10
N ASN A 63 -7.86 -0.48 -32.47
CA ASN A 63 -7.18 -1.65 -33.06
C ASN A 63 -7.70 -2.99 -32.54
N GLU A 64 -8.78 -2.99 -31.76
CA GLU A 64 -9.41 -4.18 -31.16
C GLU A 64 -8.42 -5.04 -30.34
N VAL A 65 -7.49 -4.40 -29.61
CA VAL A 65 -6.50 -5.09 -28.79
C VAL A 65 -7.12 -5.53 -27.47
N LEU A 66 -7.74 -6.70 -27.45
CA LEU A 66 -8.48 -7.25 -26.32
C LEU A 66 -7.64 -7.31 -25.03
N ALA A 67 -6.36 -7.67 -25.13
CA ALA A 67 -5.48 -7.81 -23.95
C ALA A 67 -5.40 -6.53 -23.09
N VAL A 68 -5.39 -5.34 -23.70
CA VAL A 68 -5.35 -4.05 -22.98
C VAL A 68 -6.75 -3.64 -22.49
N LEU A 69 -7.78 -4.00 -23.26
CA LEU A 69 -9.16 -3.67 -22.90
C LEU A 69 -9.67 -4.51 -21.73
N GLU A 70 -9.28 -5.78 -21.68
CA GLU A 70 -9.62 -6.70 -20.59
C GLU A 70 -8.77 -6.46 -19.34
N ASN A 71 -7.47 -6.15 -19.50
CA ASN A 71 -6.58 -5.90 -18.39
C ASN A 71 -5.74 -4.63 -18.60
N PRO A 72 -6.13 -3.51 -17.96
CA PRO A 72 -5.42 -2.23 -18.04
C PRO A 72 -3.96 -2.25 -17.59
N ASP A 73 -3.53 -3.26 -16.82
CA ASP A 73 -2.13 -3.40 -16.38
C ASP A 73 -1.17 -3.60 -17.56
N PHE A 74 -1.66 -4.06 -18.72
CA PHE A 74 -0.88 -4.16 -19.95
C PHE A 74 -0.71 -2.86 -20.71
N ALA A 75 -1.39 -1.77 -20.33
CA ALA A 75 -1.35 -0.50 -21.08
C ALA A 75 0.07 0.05 -21.23
N PHE A 76 0.89 0.01 -20.20
CA PHE A 76 2.27 0.48 -20.23
C PHE A 76 3.13 -0.34 -21.21
N ALA A 77 3.04 -1.67 -21.12
CA ALA A 77 3.79 -2.56 -22.01
C ALA A 77 3.34 -2.40 -23.48
N TYR A 78 2.04 -2.27 -23.71
CA TYR A 78 1.47 -2.03 -25.04
C TYR A 78 2.00 -0.75 -25.67
N MET A 79 1.98 0.36 -24.94
CA MET A 79 2.51 1.64 -25.41
C MET A 79 4.00 1.56 -25.74
N ALA A 80 4.77 0.90 -24.89
CA ALA A 80 6.20 0.72 -25.09
C ALA A 80 6.53 -0.12 -26.32
N THR A 81 5.79 -1.20 -26.57
CA THR A 81 6.13 -2.18 -27.62
C THR A 81 5.49 -1.90 -28.96
N ASN A 82 4.31 -1.30 -29.00
CA ASN A 82 3.53 -1.16 -30.23
C ASN A 82 3.39 0.29 -30.74
N VAL A 83 3.61 1.29 -29.89
CA VAL A 83 3.39 2.69 -30.26
C VAL A 83 4.71 3.43 -30.43
N LEU A 84 5.71 3.14 -29.62
CA LEU A 84 7.01 3.80 -29.67
C LEU A 84 7.95 3.12 -30.64
N ALA A 85 8.92 3.89 -31.17
CA ALA A 85 10.05 3.31 -31.90
C ALA A 85 10.77 2.28 -31.01
N PRO A 86 11.30 1.16 -31.56
CA PRO A 86 11.83 0.04 -30.76
C PRO A 86 12.87 0.43 -29.72
N ALA A 87 13.77 1.38 -30.04
CA ALA A 87 14.79 1.84 -29.11
C ALA A 87 14.17 2.62 -27.92
N LEU A 88 13.18 3.47 -28.17
CA LEU A 88 12.48 4.24 -27.15
C LEU A 88 11.58 3.34 -26.31
N GLY A 89 10.91 2.38 -26.92
CA GLY A 89 10.12 1.37 -26.24
C GLY A 89 10.94 0.53 -25.28
N LEU A 90 12.11 0.09 -25.71
CA LEU A 90 13.05 -0.65 -24.86
C LEU A 90 13.52 0.19 -23.66
N LEU A 91 13.90 1.44 -23.88
CA LEU A 91 14.29 2.38 -22.81
C LEU A 91 13.15 2.58 -21.81
N LEU A 92 11.90 2.71 -22.28
CA LEU A 92 10.74 2.87 -21.43
C LEU A 92 10.49 1.62 -20.59
N MET A 93 10.58 0.43 -21.18
CA MET A 93 10.44 -0.85 -20.46
C MET A 93 11.52 -1.02 -19.39
N VAL A 94 12.78 -0.74 -19.71
CA VAL A 94 13.89 -0.80 -18.73
C VAL A 94 13.69 0.21 -17.61
N SER A 95 13.22 1.42 -17.92
CA SER A 95 12.92 2.45 -16.92
C SER A 95 11.80 2.01 -15.98
N GLY A 96 10.72 1.42 -16.52
CA GLY A 96 9.62 0.89 -15.73
C GLY A 96 10.06 -0.23 -14.80
N LEU A 97 10.83 -1.20 -15.31
CA LEU A 97 11.41 -2.27 -14.49
C LEU A 97 12.32 -1.73 -13.39
N SER A 98 13.17 -0.75 -13.71
CA SER A 98 14.06 -0.13 -12.72
C SER A 98 13.30 0.59 -11.62
N ALA A 99 12.22 1.31 -11.97
CA ALA A 99 11.35 1.97 -11.00
C ALA A 99 10.66 0.97 -10.08
N THR A 100 10.14 -0.13 -10.63
CA THR A 100 9.49 -1.20 -9.87
C THR A 100 10.48 -1.87 -8.91
N LEU A 101 11.69 -2.22 -9.37
CA LEU A 101 12.72 -2.81 -8.53
C LEU A 101 13.15 -1.88 -7.40
N SER A 102 13.33 -0.59 -7.67
CA SER A 102 13.69 0.41 -6.64
C SER A 102 12.66 0.52 -5.53
N SER A 103 11.37 0.44 -5.87
CA SER A 103 10.29 0.43 -4.86
C SER A 103 10.25 -0.90 -4.11
N GLY A 104 10.35 -2.02 -4.83
CA GLY A 104 10.36 -3.36 -4.26
C GLY A 104 11.48 -3.59 -3.25
N ASP A 105 12.68 -3.07 -3.51
CA ASP A 105 13.80 -3.14 -2.57
C ASP A 105 13.49 -2.43 -1.25
N SER A 106 12.89 -1.24 -1.33
CA SER A 106 12.52 -0.45 -0.15
C SER A 106 11.45 -1.16 0.68
N ASP A 107 10.46 -1.75 0.03
CA ASP A 107 9.37 -2.48 0.69
C ASP A 107 9.87 -3.81 1.28
N ALA A 108 10.78 -4.51 0.59
CA ALA A 108 11.42 -5.72 1.11
C ALA A 108 12.24 -5.46 2.38
N ILE A 109 12.99 -4.34 2.40
CA ILE A 109 13.74 -3.93 3.59
C ILE A 109 12.80 -3.54 4.73
N ALA A 110 11.72 -2.82 4.44
CA ALA A 110 10.72 -2.47 5.45
C ALA A 110 10.05 -3.72 6.04
N GLY A 111 9.64 -4.68 5.21
CA GLY A 111 9.09 -5.97 5.64
C GLY A 111 10.07 -6.78 6.48
N ALA A 112 11.33 -6.87 6.06
CA ALA A 112 12.37 -7.55 6.82
C ALA A 112 12.62 -6.87 8.18
N THR A 113 12.56 -5.55 8.26
CA THR A 113 12.71 -4.81 9.51
C THR A 113 11.56 -5.15 10.48
N ILE A 114 10.33 -5.18 10.01
CA ILE A 114 9.15 -5.59 10.81
C ILE A 114 9.33 -7.02 11.32
N LEU A 115 9.79 -7.94 10.47
CA LEU A 115 10.04 -9.32 10.89
C LEU A 115 11.09 -9.41 12.00
N MET A 116 12.17 -8.63 11.92
CA MET A 116 13.28 -8.69 12.89
C MET A 116 13.01 -7.90 14.17
N GLU A 117 12.42 -6.70 14.07
CA GLU A 117 12.27 -5.78 15.21
C GLU A 117 10.94 -5.94 15.93
N ASP A 118 9.88 -6.36 15.23
CA ASP A 118 8.56 -6.44 15.80
C ASP A 118 8.12 -7.91 16.00
N ILE A 119 8.24 -8.75 14.96
CA ILE A 119 7.70 -10.13 15.00
C ILE A 119 8.64 -11.08 15.75
N TYR A 120 9.93 -11.04 15.49
CA TYR A 120 10.89 -11.94 16.16
C TYR A 120 10.87 -11.82 17.70
N PRO A 121 10.85 -10.62 18.30
CA PRO A 121 10.75 -10.48 19.76
C PRO A 121 9.44 -11.04 20.35
N LEU A 122 8.32 -11.00 19.63
CA LEU A 122 7.05 -11.58 20.08
C LEU A 122 7.18 -13.09 20.34
N PHE A 123 7.89 -13.81 19.47
CA PHE A 123 8.12 -15.26 19.60
C PHE A 123 9.29 -15.60 20.51
N ASN A 124 10.19 -14.65 20.78
CA ASN A 124 11.40 -14.89 21.55
C ASN A 124 11.42 -14.15 22.90
N HIS A 125 10.26 -14.08 23.57
CA HIS A 125 10.11 -13.48 24.91
C HIS A 125 10.71 -12.06 25.04
N GLY A 126 10.55 -11.22 24.01
CA GLY A 126 11.05 -9.86 23.99
C GLY A 126 12.54 -9.69 23.69
N LYS A 127 13.28 -10.78 23.44
CA LYS A 127 14.70 -10.72 23.13
C LYS A 127 14.94 -10.32 21.69
N ARG A 128 15.79 -9.31 21.47
CA ARG A 128 16.22 -8.89 20.15
C ARG A 128 17.30 -9.81 19.58
N ILE A 129 17.46 -9.77 18.26
CA ILE A 129 18.51 -10.51 17.56
C ILE A 129 19.88 -9.96 17.95
N PRO A 130 20.84 -10.80 18.38
CA PRO A 130 22.20 -10.38 18.70
C PRO A 130 22.90 -9.77 17.48
N GLU A 131 23.73 -8.74 17.71
CA GLU A 131 24.41 -8.00 16.63
C GLU A 131 25.25 -8.89 15.70
N ASN A 132 25.91 -9.92 16.27
CA ASN A 132 26.71 -10.86 15.50
C ASN A 132 25.88 -11.73 14.52
N LYS A 133 24.56 -11.88 14.75
CA LYS A 133 23.64 -12.62 13.88
C LYS A 133 22.77 -11.69 13.00
N MET A 134 22.79 -10.39 13.23
CA MET A 134 21.94 -9.42 12.56
C MET A 134 22.05 -9.50 11.03
N LYS A 135 23.27 -9.60 10.49
CA LYS A 135 23.51 -9.69 9.05
C LYS A 135 22.83 -10.90 8.40
N ASN A 136 22.93 -12.07 9.04
CA ASN A 136 22.32 -13.29 8.51
C ASN A 136 20.80 -13.30 8.72
N ALA A 137 20.32 -12.80 9.85
CA ALA A 137 18.90 -12.64 10.12
C ALA A 137 18.23 -11.70 9.10
N SER A 138 18.87 -10.57 8.79
CA SER A 138 18.39 -9.62 7.78
C SER A 138 18.24 -10.27 6.40
N ARG A 139 19.22 -11.04 5.96
CA ARG A 139 19.15 -11.76 4.68
C ARG A 139 18.01 -12.77 4.63
N ILE A 140 17.85 -13.54 5.71
CA ILE A 140 16.76 -14.52 5.82
C ILE A 140 15.41 -13.79 5.85
N ALA A 141 15.29 -12.71 6.61
CA ALA A 141 14.06 -11.92 6.69
C ALA A 141 13.65 -11.34 5.33
N VAL A 142 14.60 -10.82 4.55
CA VAL A 142 14.33 -10.33 3.17
C VAL A 142 13.82 -11.46 2.28
N VAL A 143 14.47 -12.64 2.32
CA VAL A 143 14.04 -13.80 1.53
C VAL A 143 12.63 -14.24 1.93
N ILE A 144 12.32 -14.30 3.22
CA ILE A 144 10.98 -14.65 3.72
C ILE A 144 9.96 -13.63 3.23
N THR A 145 10.25 -12.32 3.33
CA THR A 145 9.34 -11.25 2.89
C THR A 145 9.07 -11.35 1.40
N LEU A 146 10.10 -11.50 0.57
CA LEU A 146 9.96 -11.61 -0.88
C LEU A 146 9.19 -12.88 -1.28
N PHE A 147 9.49 -14.00 -0.63
CA PHE A 147 8.79 -15.26 -0.91
C PHE A 147 7.30 -15.19 -0.52
N ALA A 148 7.00 -14.62 0.64
CA ALA A 148 5.61 -14.40 1.07
C ALA A 148 4.87 -13.47 0.09
N SER A 149 5.48 -12.36 -0.33
CA SER A 149 4.92 -11.44 -1.32
C SER A 149 4.67 -12.13 -2.66
N PHE A 150 5.60 -12.98 -3.11
CA PHE A 150 5.45 -13.77 -4.33
C PHE A 150 4.24 -14.71 -4.24
N LEU A 151 4.09 -15.45 -3.15
CA LEU A 151 2.94 -16.35 -2.96
C LEU A 151 1.60 -15.60 -2.98
N VAL A 152 1.55 -14.41 -2.39
CA VAL A 152 0.35 -13.56 -2.39
C VAL A 152 0.07 -13.04 -3.80
N SER A 153 1.10 -12.63 -4.54
CA SER A 153 0.95 -12.11 -5.92
C SER A 153 0.37 -13.14 -6.89
N LEU A 154 0.58 -14.44 -6.66
CA LEU A 154 0.01 -15.50 -7.50
C LEU A 154 -1.53 -15.55 -7.49
N LYS A 155 -2.17 -14.92 -6.51
CA LYS A 155 -3.64 -14.85 -6.37
C LYS A 155 -4.21 -13.47 -6.72
N ALA A 156 -3.37 -12.54 -7.20
CA ALA A 156 -3.82 -11.20 -7.54
C ALA A 156 -4.39 -11.20 -8.97
N ASP A 157 -5.65 -10.81 -9.12
CA ASP A 157 -6.34 -10.71 -10.43
C ASP A 157 -5.91 -9.46 -11.21
N GLY A 158 -5.24 -8.50 -10.55
CA GLY A 158 -4.73 -7.27 -11.14
C GLY A 158 -4.08 -6.39 -10.09
N VAL A 159 -3.09 -5.59 -10.49
CA VAL A 159 -2.28 -4.78 -9.56
C VAL A 159 -3.14 -3.74 -8.85
N MET A 160 -3.95 -2.98 -9.60
CA MET A 160 -4.78 -1.92 -9.02
C MET A 160 -5.89 -2.46 -8.12
N ALA A 161 -6.53 -3.56 -8.50
CA ALA A 161 -7.56 -4.22 -7.68
C ALA A 161 -6.94 -4.73 -6.37
N PHE A 162 -5.79 -5.39 -6.45
CA PHE A 162 -5.09 -5.90 -5.27
C PHE A 162 -4.68 -4.77 -4.30
N ILE A 163 -4.07 -3.70 -4.82
CA ILE A 163 -3.67 -2.53 -4.02
C ILE A 163 -4.90 -1.91 -3.33
N ASN A 164 -5.98 -1.67 -4.08
CA ASN A 164 -7.21 -1.09 -3.51
C ASN A 164 -7.82 -1.96 -2.41
N ASN A 165 -7.85 -3.27 -2.62
CA ASN A 165 -8.42 -4.22 -1.68
C ASN A 165 -7.56 -4.33 -0.41
N VAL A 166 -6.24 -4.47 -0.53
CA VAL A 166 -5.35 -4.59 0.63
C VAL A 166 -5.23 -3.27 1.38
N LEU A 167 -4.94 -2.17 0.70
CA LEU A 167 -4.80 -0.86 1.34
C LEU A 167 -6.14 -0.36 1.88
N GLY A 168 -7.23 -0.53 1.13
CA GLY A 168 -8.55 -0.10 1.55
C GLY A 168 -9.14 -0.92 2.70
N ALA A 169 -8.85 -2.23 2.73
CA ALA A 169 -9.40 -3.12 3.74
C ALA A 169 -8.62 -3.11 5.07
N MET A 170 -7.29 -2.98 5.04
CA MET A 170 -6.47 -3.17 6.23
C MET A 170 -5.92 -1.86 6.83
N MET A 171 -5.53 -0.89 5.99
CA MET A 171 -4.84 0.32 6.45
C MET A 171 -5.68 1.30 7.26
N PRO A 172 -7.00 1.48 7.03
CA PRO A 172 -7.80 2.42 7.81
C PRO A 172 -7.75 2.18 9.31
N GLY A 173 -7.72 0.92 9.75
CA GLY A 173 -7.63 0.56 11.17
C GLY A 173 -6.40 1.13 11.87
N MET A 174 -5.27 1.15 11.18
CA MET A 174 -4.03 1.70 11.70
C MET A 174 -4.02 3.24 11.66
N VAL A 175 -4.34 3.81 10.52
CA VAL A 175 -4.17 5.25 10.27
C VAL A 175 -5.19 6.09 11.00
N LEU A 176 -6.45 5.67 10.99
CA LEU A 176 -7.52 6.42 11.68
C LEU A 176 -7.32 6.45 13.20
N THR A 177 -6.82 5.37 13.78
CA THR A 177 -6.46 5.36 15.20
C THR A 177 -5.40 6.42 15.53
N LEU A 178 -4.39 6.59 14.66
CA LEU A 178 -3.38 7.63 14.81
C LEU A 178 -3.98 9.04 14.68
N ILE A 179 -4.89 9.23 13.72
CA ILE A 179 -5.57 10.53 13.52
C ILE A 179 -6.47 10.85 14.71
N ILE A 180 -7.30 9.92 15.15
CA ILE A 180 -8.17 10.09 16.31
C ILE A 180 -7.33 10.33 17.56
N GLY A 181 -6.25 9.60 17.77
CA GLY A 181 -5.33 9.80 18.87
C GLY A 181 -4.67 11.18 18.85
N ARG A 182 -4.40 11.74 17.69
CA ARG A 182 -3.88 13.09 17.53
C ARG A 182 -4.90 14.18 17.83
N LEU A 183 -6.14 13.99 17.45
CA LEU A 183 -7.24 14.93 17.69
C LEU A 183 -7.75 14.85 19.13
N TRP A 184 -7.73 13.67 19.72
CA TRP A 184 -8.27 13.37 21.06
C TRP A 184 -7.17 12.89 22.01
N THR A 185 -6.05 13.60 22.02
CA THR A 185 -4.72 13.23 22.52
C THR A 185 -4.62 12.68 23.93
N LYS A 186 -5.58 12.96 24.80
CA LYS A 186 -5.49 12.54 26.21
C LYS A 186 -6.43 11.37 26.55
N ARG A 187 -7.18 10.85 25.60
CA ARG A 187 -8.22 9.85 25.86
C ARG A 187 -8.01 8.54 25.11
N VAL A 188 -7.35 8.55 23.95
CA VAL A 188 -7.12 7.31 23.21
C VAL A 188 -6.08 6.45 23.91
N THR A 189 -6.48 5.25 24.29
CA THR A 189 -5.63 4.28 24.99
C THR A 189 -4.88 3.38 24.01
N ALA A 190 -3.79 2.76 24.46
CA ALA A 190 -3.07 1.75 23.65
C ALA A 190 -3.97 0.56 23.29
N ALA A 191 -4.87 0.17 24.20
CA ALA A 191 -5.85 -0.88 23.95
C ALA A 191 -6.81 -0.53 22.79
N ALA A 192 -7.31 0.72 22.77
CA ALA A 192 -8.15 1.19 21.66
C ALA A 192 -7.42 1.13 20.30
N GLY A 193 -6.13 1.49 20.29
CA GLY A 193 -5.28 1.35 19.12
C GLY A 193 -5.15 -0.08 18.63
N MET A 194 -4.84 -1.00 19.55
CA MET A 194 -4.71 -2.42 19.22
C MET A 194 -6.04 -3.01 18.74
N CYS A 195 -7.15 -2.74 19.40
CA CYS A 195 -8.46 -3.23 18.99
C CYS A 195 -8.87 -2.70 17.60
N SER A 196 -8.58 -1.43 17.31
CA SER A 196 -8.84 -0.86 15.99
C SER A 196 -8.00 -1.50 14.89
N MET A 197 -6.70 -1.72 15.15
CA MET A 197 -5.81 -2.40 14.20
C MET A 197 -6.23 -3.84 13.95
N VAL A 198 -6.52 -4.60 15.02
CA VAL A 198 -7.01 -5.98 14.90
C VAL A 198 -8.36 -6.00 14.18
N GLY A 199 -9.28 -5.12 14.53
CA GLY A 199 -10.58 -5.00 13.88
C GLY A 199 -10.46 -4.68 12.38
N GLY A 200 -9.59 -3.76 11.99
CA GLY A 200 -9.31 -3.45 10.59
C GLY A 200 -8.71 -4.63 9.83
N THR A 201 -7.76 -5.33 10.44
CA THR A 201 -7.14 -6.52 9.83
C THR A 201 -8.15 -7.66 9.65
N LEU A 202 -8.96 -7.94 10.67
CA LEU A 202 -10.02 -8.95 10.60
C LEU A 202 -11.07 -8.60 9.55
N PHE A 203 -11.49 -7.32 9.48
CA PHE A 203 -12.39 -6.84 8.45
C PHE A 203 -11.79 -7.06 7.04
N GLY A 204 -10.52 -6.70 6.85
CA GLY A 204 -9.83 -6.91 5.59
C GLY A 204 -9.72 -8.38 5.20
N LEU A 205 -9.42 -9.26 6.15
CA LEU A 205 -9.42 -10.71 5.91
C LEU A 205 -10.82 -11.23 5.55
N CYS A 206 -11.86 -10.78 6.24
CA CYS A 206 -13.24 -11.15 5.92
C CYS A 206 -13.63 -10.67 4.51
N TYR A 207 -13.25 -9.45 4.14
CA TYR A 207 -13.48 -8.92 2.81
C TYR A 207 -12.80 -9.75 1.72
N LEU A 208 -11.55 -10.17 1.94
CA LEU A 208 -10.79 -10.98 0.98
C LEU A 208 -11.25 -12.44 0.89
N LEU A 209 -11.76 -13.01 2.00
CA LEU A 209 -12.11 -14.42 2.06
C LEU A 209 -13.60 -14.70 1.77
N ILE A 210 -14.47 -13.71 1.92
CA ILE A 210 -15.93 -13.87 1.79
C ILE A 210 -16.42 -13.08 0.56
N PRO A 211 -16.59 -13.71 -0.61
CA PRO A 211 -17.01 -13.03 -1.85
C PRO A 211 -18.34 -12.28 -1.69
N SER A 212 -19.31 -12.85 -0.99
CA SER A 212 -20.61 -12.23 -0.76
C SER A 212 -20.52 -10.90 -0.02
N LEU A 213 -19.56 -10.76 0.91
CA LEU A 213 -19.28 -9.53 1.63
C LEU A 213 -18.60 -8.51 0.71
N ALA A 214 -17.65 -8.96 -0.10
CA ALA A 214 -16.97 -8.13 -1.08
C ALA A 214 -17.97 -7.52 -2.07
N ASP A 215 -18.83 -8.35 -2.68
CA ASP A 215 -19.85 -7.91 -3.62
C ASP A 215 -20.82 -6.88 -3.02
N LEU A 216 -21.23 -7.10 -1.75
CA LEU A 216 -22.12 -6.20 -1.05
C LEU A 216 -21.47 -4.84 -0.77
N LEU A 217 -20.21 -4.84 -0.37
CA LEU A 217 -19.46 -3.61 -0.07
C LEU A 217 -19.10 -2.85 -1.34
N ASP A 218 -18.71 -3.55 -2.40
CA ASP A 218 -18.39 -2.93 -3.68
C ASP A 218 -19.60 -2.27 -4.32
N ARG A 219 -20.75 -2.92 -4.22
CA ARG A 219 -22.03 -2.39 -4.72
C ARG A 219 -22.50 -1.14 -3.98
N ASN A 220 -22.38 -1.11 -2.64
CA ASN A 220 -22.93 -0.03 -1.83
C ASN A 220 -21.94 1.10 -1.57
N PHE A 221 -20.63 0.81 -1.47
CA PHE A 221 -19.59 1.76 -1.05
C PHE A 221 -18.45 1.91 -2.06
N SER A 222 -18.50 1.23 -3.20
CA SER A 222 -17.44 1.21 -4.21
C SER A 222 -16.10 0.73 -3.65
N GLY A 223 -16.12 -0.17 -2.65
CA GLY A 223 -14.93 -0.79 -2.07
C GLY A 223 -14.93 -0.82 -0.54
N PRO A 224 -13.92 -1.45 0.07
CA PRO A 224 -13.85 -1.71 1.50
C PRO A 224 -13.39 -0.52 2.35
N ALA A 225 -12.76 0.51 1.75
CA ALA A 225 -12.05 1.56 2.49
C ALA A 225 -12.96 2.37 3.42
N ILE A 226 -14.13 2.79 2.96
CA ILE A 226 -15.07 3.59 3.75
C ILE A 226 -15.68 2.77 4.88
N PRO A 227 -16.22 1.56 4.64
CA PRO A 227 -16.75 0.72 5.72
C PRO A 227 -15.70 0.35 6.77
N CYS A 228 -14.49 0.00 6.35
CA CYS A 228 -13.39 -0.27 7.26
C CYS A 228 -13.03 0.97 8.10
N ALA A 229 -12.97 2.14 7.47
CA ALA A 229 -12.69 3.40 8.14
C ALA A 229 -13.72 3.73 9.24
N VAL A 230 -14.99 3.54 8.93
CA VAL A 230 -16.09 3.76 9.91
C VAL A 230 -16.01 2.75 11.05
N LEU A 231 -15.91 1.46 10.73
CA LEU A 231 -15.84 0.38 11.72
C LEU A 231 -14.68 0.59 12.70
N THR A 232 -13.48 0.83 12.18
CA THR A 232 -12.27 0.99 13.00
C THR A 232 -12.29 2.27 13.83
N SER A 233 -12.88 3.36 13.31
CA SER A 233 -13.12 4.59 14.08
C SER A 233 -14.09 4.36 15.23
N VAL A 234 -15.19 3.64 14.99
CA VAL A 234 -16.17 3.29 16.04
C VAL A 234 -15.51 2.41 17.11
N ILE A 235 -14.76 1.37 16.72
CA ILE A 235 -14.03 0.52 17.67
C ILE A 235 -13.07 1.36 18.52
N CYS A 236 -12.31 2.26 17.90
CA CYS A 236 -11.36 3.11 18.60
C CYS A 236 -12.08 4.00 19.64
N VAL A 237 -13.18 4.63 19.28
CA VAL A 237 -13.95 5.51 20.17
C VAL A 237 -14.61 4.72 21.30
N VAL A 238 -15.27 3.61 21.00
CA VAL A 238 -15.96 2.77 21.99
C VAL A 238 -14.97 2.23 23.03
N VAL A 239 -13.87 1.63 22.60
CA VAL A 239 -12.84 1.10 23.52
C VAL A 239 -12.14 2.21 24.32
N THR A 240 -12.12 3.44 23.82
CA THR A 240 -11.58 4.60 24.56
C THR A 240 -12.54 5.06 25.67
N LEU A 241 -13.84 4.88 25.47
CA LEU A 241 -14.87 5.31 26.41
C LEU A 241 -15.19 4.28 27.50
N CYS A 242 -14.91 3.00 27.22
CA CYS A 242 -15.01 1.91 28.19
C CYS A 242 -13.77 1.80 29.06
#